data_1fcdb72a1a73345f393e910c2a1fadda
#
_entry.id   1fcdb72a1a73345f393e910c2a1fadda
#
_cell.length_a   1.000
_cell.length_b   1.000
_cell.length_c   1.000
_cell.angle_alpha   90.00
_cell.angle_beta   90.00
_cell.angle_gamma   90.00
#
_symmetry.space_group_name_H-M   'P 1'
#
loop_
_entity.id
_entity.type
_entity.pdbx_description
1 polymer ?
#
loop_
_entity_poly.entity_id
_entity_poly.type
_entity_poly.pdbx_seq_one_letter_code
_entity_poly.pdbx_strand_id
1 'polypeptide(L)'
;MHRTSTLISNLLCVLCVCAPVAAAAQEPYSPLVPRGTVRLGLRGDYFSFSSRYGLGASGSAGLEQLSDAFSGPADAGVFPQLDPFATAVRNAAGEQFAVSLGALDAVMEKATTRVPMSLDVGIFDWLTVGAEVPFVRSDTEFSLTFAADSANADTGFSPGMADPGLVNGFLSGLQNSITAYDAFRASTCTADPTSPGCRDATALVADARIFRSSLATMYGTMFAPVGWSPAGVALQARLTALAEAFQAAGVTGTPGSVPLAAGLLTFEELLGLVMDPAYGIAASHPLENWQSLWALGDIEARVDARLLESGDPEGPSHMFAGAGALVRLPTGQQDDPANFLDIGSGDAQMDVEARAWMNGRWHRVGLWADLRYGVQMTGTTERRAFDPNVTFAPMSSQVQLDWNPGDYQFLELAPWYEMAPTLRLLAGYRYFRKGMDAFAIRTAPPPDTVPPAGAAVTALATADAGLLAVPDPEALVPESGASSSRLMLGLVYNRGDVAVGDGVASRPLEIRAVYRHVVGGGGDVPSARSFEAGFRFFVGLWGG
;
A
#
# COMPACT_ATOMS: atom_id res chain seq x y z
N MET A 1 11.51 -18.54 15.65
CA MET A 1 10.70 -19.78 15.49
C MET A 1 10.44 -20.55 16.78
N HIS A 2 10.44 -19.97 17.98
CA HIS A 2 10.31 -20.76 19.23
C HIS A 2 9.35 -20.17 20.29
N ARG A 3 8.45 -19.24 19.96
CA ARG A 3 7.50 -18.66 20.95
C ARG A 3 6.00 -18.92 20.67
N THR A 4 5.64 -19.51 19.56
CA THR A 4 4.22 -19.78 19.19
C THR A 4 3.69 -21.13 19.69
N SER A 5 4.54 -22.06 20.11
CA SER A 5 4.09 -23.40 20.53
C SER A 5 3.47 -23.47 21.91
N THR A 6 3.73 -22.47 22.80
CA THR A 6 3.27 -22.50 24.19
C THR A 6 1.84 -21.98 24.38
N LEU A 7 1.34 -21.13 23.50
CA LEU A 7 -0.02 -20.59 23.59
C LEU A 7 -1.09 -21.57 23.11
N ILE A 8 -0.77 -22.39 22.12
CA ILE A 8 -1.70 -23.38 21.57
C ILE A 8 -1.90 -24.57 22.54
N SER A 9 -0.87 -24.93 23.29
CA SER A 9 -0.94 -26.05 24.26
C SER A 9 -1.84 -25.77 25.47
N ASN A 10 -1.98 -24.51 25.87
CA ASN A 10 -2.82 -24.13 27.01
C ASN A 10 -4.30 -23.91 26.63
N LEU A 11 -4.61 -23.71 25.35
CA LEU A 11 -6.00 -23.54 24.88
C LEU A 11 -6.73 -24.89 24.72
N LEU A 12 -6.00 -25.98 24.50
CA LEU A 12 -6.61 -27.33 24.33
C LEU A 12 -7.02 -27.99 25.65
N CYS A 13 -6.47 -27.60 26.79
CA CYS A 13 -6.79 -28.22 28.09
C CYS A 13 -8.12 -27.79 28.70
N VAL A 14 -8.79 -26.76 28.20
CA VAL A 14 -10.08 -26.27 28.73
C VAL A 14 -11.29 -27.04 28.15
N LEU A 15 -11.08 -27.89 27.15
CA LEU A 15 -12.15 -28.57 26.40
C LEU A 15 -12.66 -29.91 27.00
N CYS A 16 -12.12 -30.39 28.09
CA CYS A 16 -12.37 -31.75 28.57
C CYS A 16 -13.13 -31.87 29.87
N VAL A 17 -14.22 -31.15 30.10
CA VAL A 17 -15.24 -31.61 31.10
C VAL A 17 -16.58 -30.99 30.79
N CYS A 18 -17.58 -31.76 30.29
CA CYS A 18 -19.00 -31.61 30.66
C CYS A 18 -19.89 -32.68 30.02
N ALA A 19 -20.68 -33.33 30.84
CA ALA A 19 -21.71 -34.28 30.47
C ALA A 19 -22.85 -33.63 29.66
N PRO A 20 -23.59 -34.39 28.79
CA PRO A 20 -24.61 -33.82 27.93
C PRO A 20 -25.89 -33.50 28.74
N VAL A 21 -26.29 -32.24 28.70
CA VAL A 21 -27.66 -31.83 28.99
C VAL A 21 -28.28 -31.47 27.63
N ALA A 22 -29.46 -31.97 27.35
CA ALA A 22 -30.17 -31.70 26.10
C ALA A 22 -30.51 -30.20 26.03
N ALA A 23 -29.90 -29.51 25.09
CA ALA A 23 -30.02 -28.08 24.91
C ALA A 23 -30.64 -27.82 23.54
N ALA A 24 -31.67 -27.00 23.48
CA ALA A 24 -32.09 -26.42 22.21
C ALA A 24 -30.92 -25.62 21.65
N ALA A 25 -30.25 -26.17 20.66
CA ALA A 25 -29.01 -25.64 20.14
C ALA A 25 -29.31 -24.33 19.38
N GLN A 26 -28.80 -23.21 19.87
CA GLN A 26 -28.84 -21.97 19.11
C GLN A 26 -28.12 -22.17 17.78
N GLU A 27 -28.77 -21.79 16.69
CA GLU A 27 -28.24 -21.98 15.34
C GLU A 27 -26.93 -21.18 15.14
N PRO A 28 -25.88 -21.79 14.57
CA PRO A 28 -24.62 -21.09 14.33
C PRO A 28 -24.90 -19.89 13.40
N TYR A 29 -24.17 -18.80 13.62
CA TYR A 29 -24.26 -17.57 12.85
C TYR A 29 -25.58 -16.78 12.94
N SER A 30 -26.56 -17.17 13.75
CA SER A 30 -27.75 -16.34 13.91
C SER A 30 -27.36 -14.92 14.32
N PRO A 31 -27.73 -13.88 13.56
CA PRO A 31 -27.55 -12.50 13.97
C PRO A 31 -28.52 -12.12 15.10
N LEU A 32 -29.56 -12.91 15.30
CA LEU A 32 -30.61 -12.66 16.28
C LEU A 32 -30.21 -13.09 17.68
N VAL A 33 -30.71 -12.35 18.63
CA VAL A 33 -30.61 -12.62 20.07
C VAL A 33 -32.03 -12.63 20.64
N PRO A 34 -32.38 -13.60 21.51
CA PRO A 34 -33.71 -13.65 22.13
C PRO A 34 -34.07 -12.34 22.84
N ARG A 35 -35.35 -12.01 22.87
CA ARG A 35 -35.85 -10.82 23.55
C ARG A 35 -35.34 -10.73 24.98
N GLY A 36 -34.91 -9.52 25.39
CA GLY A 36 -34.45 -9.26 26.74
C GLY A 36 -33.08 -9.87 27.08
N THR A 37 -32.39 -10.41 26.08
CA THR A 37 -31.05 -11.00 26.24
C THR A 37 -29.99 -10.11 25.58
N VAL A 38 -28.85 -10.03 26.23
CA VAL A 38 -27.62 -9.43 25.66
C VAL A 38 -26.65 -10.54 25.30
N ARG A 39 -26.08 -10.46 24.12
CA ARG A 39 -24.97 -11.28 23.68
C ARG A 39 -23.70 -10.44 23.67
N LEU A 40 -22.69 -10.85 24.43
CA LEU A 40 -21.37 -10.26 24.45
C LEU A 40 -20.41 -11.16 23.71
N GLY A 41 -19.62 -10.59 22.82
CA GLY A 41 -18.63 -11.34 22.04
C GLY A 41 -17.25 -10.72 22.13
N LEU A 42 -16.24 -11.58 22.15
CA LEU A 42 -14.85 -11.24 21.93
C LEU A 42 -14.28 -12.18 20.90
N ARG A 43 -13.59 -11.62 19.92
CA ARG A 43 -12.99 -12.36 18.83
C ARG A 43 -11.55 -11.90 18.64
N GLY A 44 -10.67 -12.78 18.24
CA GLY A 44 -9.33 -12.48 17.77
C GLY A 44 -9.22 -12.95 16.33
N ASP A 45 -8.92 -12.04 15.43
CA ASP A 45 -8.66 -12.31 14.03
C ASP A 45 -7.19 -12.01 13.76
N TYR A 46 -6.45 -12.98 13.27
CA TYR A 46 -5.08 -12.82 12.81
C TYR A 46 -5.02 -13.16 11.33
N PHE A 47 -4.44 -12.30 10.52
CA PHE A 47 -4.16 -12.61 9.12
C PHE A 47 -2.76 -12.13 8.73
N SER A 48 -2.09 -12.93 7.90
CA SER A 48 -0.78 -12.59 7.35
C SER A 48 -0.73 -12.88 5.86
N PHE A 49 0.13 -12.15 5.17
CA PHE A 49 0.34 -12.28 3.75
C PHE A 49 1.70 -11.73 3.33
N SER A 50 2.34 -12.40 2.37
CA SER A 50 3.57 -11.97 1.70
C SER A 50 3.35 -11.72 0.20
N SER A 51 2.12 -11.96 -0.29
CA SER A 51 1.76 -11.80 -1.70
C SER A 51 0.35 -11.23 -1.85
N ARG A 52 0.09 -10.64 -3.02
CA ARG A 52 -1.19 -10.04 -3.39
C ARG A 52 -1.61 -10.47 -4.79
N TYR A 53 -2.89 -10.37 -5.10
CA TYR A 53 -3.41 -10.50 -6.46
C TYR A 53 -3.43 -9.10 -7.08
N GLY A 54 -2.41 -8.80 -7.88
CA GLY A 54 -2.26 -7.54 -8.59
C GLY A 54 -2.84 -7.57 -9.99
N LEU A 55 -2.68 -6.47 -10.74
CA LEU A 55 -3.05 -6.43 -12.16
C LEU A 55 -2.01 -7.09 -13.06
N GLY A 56 -0.79 -7.34 -12.58
CA GLY A 56 0.33 -7.82 -13.38
C GLY A 56 0.65 -6.89 -14.57
N ALA A 57 1.85 -6.93 -15.09
CA ALA A 57 2.26 -6.15 -16.26
C ALA A 57 1.43 -6.41 -17.54
N SER A 58 0.62 -7.48 -17.56
CA SER A 58 -0.26 -7.86 -18.68
C SER A 58 -1.74 -7.56 -18.46
N GLY A 59 -2.12 -6.89 -17.36
CA GLY A 59 -3.51 -6.61 -17.01
C GLY A 59 -4.30 -7.84 -16.54
N SER A 60 -3.66 -8.99 -16.33
CA SER A 60 -4.26 -10.19 -15.75
C SER A 60 -3.94 -10.26 -14.26
N ALA A 61 -4.95 -10.56 -13.43
CA ALA A 61 -4.75 -10.77 -12.00
C ALA A 61 -3.78 -11.93 -11.76
N GLY A 62 -2.53 -11.62 -11.45
CA GLY A 62 -1.47 -12.56 -11.10
C GLY A 62 -1.19 -12.52 -9.60
N LEU A 63 -0.53 -13.55 -9.09
CA LEU A 63 -0.01 -13.54 -7.73
C LEU A 63 1.38 -12.89 -7.74
N GLU A 64 1.56 -11.80 -7.02
CA GLU A 64 2.79 -11.02 -6.92
C GLU A 64 3.28 -11.04 -5.47
N GLN A 65 4.60 -11.07 -5.26
CA GLN A 65 5.15 -10.89 -3.92
C GLN A 65 5.09 -9.41 -3.53
N LEU A 66 4.81 -9.10 -2.27
CA LEU A 66 4.87 -7.72 -1.78
C LEU A 66 6.27 -7.13 -1.89
N SER A 67 7.28 -7.97 -1.76
CA SER A 67 8.68 -7.58 -1.88
C SER A 67 9.09 -7.20 -3.30
N ASP A 68 8.35 -7.62 -4.34
CA ASP A 68 8.70 -7.32 -5.73
C ASP A 68 8.72 -5.80 -5.99
N ALA A 69 7.87 -5.05 -5.27
CA ALA A 69 7.86 -3.59 -5.30
C ALA A 69 9.17 -2.95 -4.79
N PHE A 70 9.93 -3.65 -3.97
CA PHE A 70 11.18 -3.19 -3.36
C PHE A 70 12.39 -3.96 -3.89
N SER A 71 12.25 -4.74 -4.96
CA SER A 71 13.29 -5.59 -5.51
C SER A 71 13.54 -5.27 -6.98
N GLY A 72 14.79 -5.42 -7.42
CA GLY A 72 15.21 -5.14 -8.79
C GLY A 72 16.26 -4.05 -8.89
N PRO A 73 16.53 -3.52 -10.11
CA PRO A 73 17.48 -2.46 -10.30
C PRO A 73 16.98 -1.15 -9.66
N ALA A 74 17.87 -0.50 -8.90
CA ALA A 74 17.61 0.82 -8.32
C ALA A 74 17.81 1.92 -9.37
N ASP A 75 16.93 1.97 -10.34
CA ASP A 75 16.93 2.89 -11.47
C ASP A 75 15.75 3.88 -11.43
N ALA A 76 15.51 4.60 -12.51
CA ALA A 76 14.43 5.57 -12.61
C ALA A 76 13.01 4.93 -12.54
N GLY A 77 12.87 3.63 -12.77
CA GLY A 77 11.60 2.92 -12.60
C GLY A 77 11.22 2.77 -11.13
N VAL A 78 12.22 2.63 -10.24
CA VAL A 78 12.03 2.55 -8.79
C VAL A 78 12.13 3.92 -8.13
N PHE A 79 13.06 4.76 -8.63
CA PHE A 79 13.34 6.11 -8.15
C PHE A 79 13.12 7.15 -9.26
N PRO A 80 11.90 7.67 -9.47
CA PRO A 80 11.64 8.67 -10.53
C PRO A 80 12.50 9.92 -10.42
N GLN A 81 13.05 10.19 -9.26
CA GLN A 81 13.99 11.29 -9.01
C GLN A 81 15.28 11.17 -9.85
N LEU A 82 15.58 9.97 -10.36
CA LEU A 82 16.70 9.74 -11.29
C LEU A 82 16.40 10.14 -12.73
N ASP A 83 15.15 10.36 -13.14
CA ASP A 83 14.79 10.64 -14.53
C ASP A 83 15.50 11.86 -15.14
N PRO A 84 15.57 13.02 -14.47
CA PRO A 84 16.31 14.17 -15.01
C PRO A 84 17.78 13.86 -15.21
N PHE A 85 18.38 13.13 -14.26
CA PHE A 85 19.77 12.68 -14.34
C PHE A 85 19.98 11.70 -15.49
N ALA A 86 19.14 10.66 -15.59
CA ALA A 86 19.20 9.67 -16.66
C ALA A 86 19.08 10.30 -18.06
N THR A 87 18.16 11.25 -18.19
CA THR A 87 17.97 12.02 -19.43
C THR A 87 19.19 12.87 -19.76
N ALA A 88 19.77 13.55 -18.78
CA ALA A 88 20.98 14.35 -18.96
C ALA A 88 22.18 13.48 -19.37
N VAL A 89 22.34 12.29 -18.78
CA VAL A 89 23.39 11.34 -19.17
C VAL A 89 23.20 10.85 -20.59
N ARG A 90 21.98 10.47 -20.99
CA ARG A 90 21.68 10.05 -22.37
C ARG A 90 22.00 11.14 -23.38
N ASN A 91 21.64 12.38 -23.11
CA ASN A 91 21.93 13.52 -23.98
C ASN A 91 23.43 13.84 -24.07
N ALA A 92 24.17 13.63 -22.98
CA ALA A 92 25.61 13.92 -22.91
C ALA A 92 26.49 12.79 -23.39
N ALA A 93 26.18 11.54 -23.06
CA ALA A 93 27.02 10.37 -23.33
C ALA A 93 26.50 9.51 -24.51
N GLY A 94 25.18 9.41 -24.70
CA GLY A 94 24.52 8.63 -25.75
C GLY A 94 23.28 7.89 -25.21
N GLU A 95 22.33 7.62 -26.08
CA GLU A 95 21.04 7.00 -25.77
C GLU A 95 21.17 5.56 -25.21
N GLN A 96 22.27 4.87 -25.46
CA GLN A 96 22.50 3.49 -25.04
C GLN A 96 22.82 3.36 -23.54
N PHE A 97 23.01 4.46 -22.82
CA PHE A 97 23.37 4.40 -21.41
C PHE A 97 22.14 4.45 -20.52
N ALA A 98 21.96 3.39 -19.72
CA ALA A 98 21.07 3.37 -18.57
C ALA A 98 21.82 3.86 -17.33
N VAL A 99 21.12 4.26 -16.30
CA VAL A 99 21.68 4.64 -15.00
C VAL A 99 21.08 3.77 -13.91
N SER A 100 21.92 3.33 -12.99
CA SER A 100 21.51 2.50 -11.85
C SER A 100 22.35 2.83 -10.63
N LEU A 101 21.69 2.95 -9.48
CA LEU A 101 22.36 3.07 -8.18
C LEU A 101 22.88 1.72 -7.69
N GLY A 102 22.28 0.60 -8.13
CA GLY A 102 22.58 -0.77 -7.69
C GLY A 102 21.39 -1.70 -7.84
N ALA A 103 21.41 -2.81 -7.12
CA ALA A 103 20.32 -3.77 -7.06
C ALA A 103 19.73 -3.84 -5.66
N LEU A 104 18.41 -3.86 -5.58
CA LEU A 104 17.63 -4.06 -4.36
C LEU A 104 17.10 -5.49 -4.33
N ASP A 105 17.11 -6.10 -3.15
CA ASP A 105 16.44 -7.38 -2.89
C ASP A 105 15.77 -7.30 -1.52
N ALA A 106 14.46 -7.53 -1.50
CA ALA A 106 13.64 -7.36 -0.31
C ALA A 106 12.87 -8.63 0.04
N VAL A 107 12.59 -8.78 1.33
CA VAL A 107 11.62 -9.76 1.86
C VAL A 107 10.62 -9.00 2.69
N MET A 108 9.31 -9.22 2.43
CA MET A 108 8.23 -8.55 3.14
C MET A 108 7.12 -9.53 3.52
N GLU A 109 6.73 -9.50 4.78
CA GLU A 109 5.49 -10.13 5.25
C GLU A 109 4.71 -9.10 6.08
N LYS A 110 3.43 -8.93 5.76
CA LYS A 110 2.50 -8.09 6.51
C LYS A 110 1.55 -8.96 7.31
N ALA A 111 1.29 -8.56 8.55
CA ALA A 111 0.31 -9.21 9.42
C ALA A 111 -0.56 -8.17 10.11
N THR A 112 -1.81 -8.54 10.38
CA THR A 112 -2.72 -7.72 11.16
C THR A 112 -3.43 -8.58 12.19
N THR A 113 -3.47 -8.10 13.43
CA THR A 113 -4.26 -8.66 14.50
C THR A 113 -5.42 -7.71 14.79
N ARG A 114 -6.65 -8.22 14.70
CA ARG A 114 -7.88 -7.49 15.02
C ARG A 114 -8.57 -8.17 16.20
N VAL A 115 -8.97 -7.38 17.18
CA VAL A 115 -9.70 -7.87 18.37
C VAL A 115 -11.02 -7.11 18.46
N PRO A 116 -12.07 -7.54 17.76
CA PRO A 116 -13.40 -6.96 17.85
C PRO A 116 -14.12 -7.41 19.11
N MET A 117 -14.69 -6.45 19.81
CA MET A 117 -15.60 -6.63 20.94
C MET A 117 -17.02 -6.30 20.46
N SER A 118 -17.96 -7.22 20.62
CA SER A 118 -19.35 -7.02 20.17
C SER A 118 -20.35 -7.08 21.32
N LEU A 119 -21.39 -6.26 21.19
CA LEU A 119 -22.55 -6.24 22.06
C LEU A 119 -23.81 -6.27 21.18
N ASP A 120 -24.66 -7.26 21.39
CA ASP A 120 -25.95 -7.39 20.70
C ASP A 120 -27.08 -7.50 21.72
N VAL A 121 -28.18 -6.83 21.46
CA VAL A 121 -29.37 -6.79 22.34
C VAL A 121 -30.59 -7.25 21.55
N GLY A 122 -31.26 -8.30 22.05
CA GLY A 122 -32.55 -8.74 21.55
C GLY A 122 -33.67 -7.82 22.04
N ILE A 123 -34.15 -6.97 21.16
CA ILE A 123 -35.30 -6.07 21.43
C ILE A 123 -36.61 -6.85 21.37
N PHE A 124 -36.74 -7.65 20.33
CA PHE A 124 -37.83 -8.63 20.14
C PHE A 124 -37.20 -9.94 19.66
N ASP A 125 -37.94 -11.04 19.71
CA ASP A 125 -37.43 -12.34 19.23
C ASP A 125 -37.09 -12.34 17.72
N TRP A 126 -37.60 -11.34 16.99
CA TRP A 126 -37.35 -11.13 15.59
C TRP A 126 -36.45 -9.92 15.27
N LEU A 127 -36.03 -9.12 16.27
CA LEU A 127 -35.24 -7.91 16.08
C LEU A 127 -34.10 -7.82 17.07
N THR A 128 -32.90 -7.71 16.55
CA THR A 128 -31.65 -7.49 17.31
C THR A 128 -30.97 -6.20 16.86
N VAL A 129 -30.43 -5.45 17.82
CA VAL A 129 -29.58 -4.30 17.59
C VAL A 129 -28.22 -4.61 18.19
N GLY A 130 -27.14 -4.25 17.50
CA GLY A 130 -25.79 -4.54 17.98
C GLY A 130 -24.76 -3.51 17.58
N ALA A 131 -23.61 -3.56 18.25
CA ALA A 131 -22.43 -2.79 17.93
C ALA A 131 -21.17 -3.66 18.03
N GLU A 132 -20.15 -3.34 17.24
CA GLU A 132 -18.84 -3.96 17.31
C GLU A 132 -17.77 -2.86 17.32
N VAL A 133 -16.84 -2.97 18.27
CA VAL A 133 -15.70 -2.07 18.46
C VAL A 133 -14.42 -2.87 18.21
N PRO A 134 -13.73 -2.70 17.09
CA PRO A 134 -12.49 -3.41 16.80
C PRO A 134 -11.27 -2.65 17.30
N PHE A 135 -10.31 -3.37 17.89
CA PHE A 135 -8.96 -2.91 18.12
C PHE A 135 -8.04 -3.60 17.12
N VAL A 136 -7.18 -2.83 16.48
CA VAL A 136 -6.34 -3.29 15.37
C VAL A 136 -4.88 -3.00 15.68
N ARG A 137 -4.01 -3.92 15.34
CA ARG A 137 -2.57 -3.76 15.32
C ARG A 137 -2.00 -4.40 14.08
N SER A 138 -1.13 -3.69 13.39
CA SER A 138 -0.46 -4.14 12.20
C SER A 138 1.04 -4.32 12.46
N ASP A 139 1.61 -5.37 11.86
CA ASP A 139 3.02 -5.70 11.91
C ASP A 139 3.52 -5.92 10.48
N THR A 140 4.66 -5.33 10.12
CA THR A 140 5.34 -5.58 8.85
C THR A 140 6.76 -6.06 9.15
N GLU A 141 7.06 -7.32 8.84
CA GLU A 141 8.43 -7.84 8.82
C GLU A 141 9.02 -7.45 7.46
N PHE A 142 10.10 -6.68 7.49
CA PHE A 142 10.75 -6.17 6.29
C PHE A 142 12.26 -6.26 6.42
N SER A 143 12.91 -6.81 5.41
CA SER A 143 14.36 -6.75 5.27
C SER A 143 14.74 -6.34 3.86
N LEU A 144 15.64 -5.39 3.73
CA LEU A 144 16.16 -4.89 2.47
C LEU A 144 17.65 -5.14 2.42
N THR A 145 18.13 -5.65 1.29
CA THR A 145 19.54 -5.70 0.95
C THR A 145 19.79 -4.85 -0.29
N PHE A 146 20.92 -4.19 -0.31
CA PHE A 146 21.35 -3.36 -1.43
C PHE A 146 22.76 -3.75 -1.83
N ALA A 147 22.95 -4.06 -3.09
CA ALA A 147 24.25 -4.38 -3.68
C ALA A 147 24.56 -3.36 -4.77
N ALA A 148 25.67 -2.65 -4.60
CA ALA A 148 26.19 -1.73 -5.60
C ALA A 148 27.63 -2.15 -5.95
N ASP A 149 27.80 -2.72 -7.14
CA ASP A 149 29.09 -3.11 -7.70
C ASP A 149 29.17 -2.79 -9.20
N SER A 150 30.29 -3.05 -9.81
CA SER A 150 30.52 -2.72 -11.23
C SER A 150 29.63 -3.49 -12.22
N ALA A 151 28.88 -4.50 -11.79
CA ALA A 151 27.99 -5.27 -12.64
C ALA A 151 26.57 -4.71 -12.65
N ASN A 152 26.14 -4.04 -11.59
CA ASN A 152 24.75 -3.59 -11.39
C ASN A 152 24.60 -2.10 -11.10
N ALA A 153 25.69 -1.36 -10.86
CA ALA A 153 25.67 0.06 -10.53
C ALA A 153 26.69 0.85 -11.36
N ASP A 154 26.32 2.08 -11.72
CA ASP A 154 27.16 2.97 -12.52
C ASP A 154 27.13 4.43 -12.02
N THR A 155 26.38 4.69 -10.96
CA THR A 155 26.03 6.02 -10.48
C THR A 155 26.35 6.18 -9.00
N GLY A 156 26.90 7.35 -8.65
CA GLY A 156 27.15 7.78 -7.29
C GLY A 156 26.73 9.23 -7.09
N PHE A 157 27.07 9.80 -5.93
CA PHE A 157 26.80 11.22 -5.69
C PHE A 157 27.67 12.13 -6.55
N SER A 158 27.06 13.22 -7.01
CA SER A 158 27.73 14.28 -7.75
C SER A 158 28.83 14.92 -6.90
N PRO A 159 30.05 15.11 -7.44
CA PRO A 159 31.10 15.84 -6.74
C PRO A 159 30.70 17.27 -6.40
N GLY A 160 29.71 17.86 -7.09
CA GLY A 160 29.15 19.16 -6.79
C GLY A 160 28.43 19.24 -5.43
N MET A 161 28.03 18.10 -4.86
CA MET A 161 27.47 18.07 -3.50
C MET A 161 28.53 18.38 -2.44
N ALA A 162 29.75 17.88 -2.61
CA ALA A 162 30.88 18.11 -1.70
C ALA A 162 31.62 19.42 -2.02
N ASP A 163 31.79 19.72 -3.31
CA ASP A 163 32.48 20.93 -3.80
C ASP A 163 31.77 21.54 -5.02
N PRO A 164 30.77 22.43 -4.78
CA PRO A 164 30.12 23.15 -5.88
C PRO A 164 31.09 23.98 -6.74
N GLY A 165 32.22 24.42 -6.17
CA GLY A 165 33.24 25.19 -6.88
C GLY A 165 33.91 24.40 -7.98
N LEU A 166 34.15 23.10 -7.76
CA LEU A 166 34.73 22.19 -8.75
C LEU A 166 33.85 22.10 -10.01
N VAL A 167 32.56 21.86 -9.84
CA VAL A 167 31.60 21.73 -10.94
C VAL A 167 31.39 23.06 -11.64
N ASN A 168 31.20 24.15 -10.91
CA ASN A 168 31.03 25.49 -11.48
C ASN A 168 32.27 25.94 -12.26
N GLY A 169 33.46 25.65 -11.74
CA GLY A 169 34.73 25.93 -12.42
C GLY A 169 34.86 25.15 -13.75
N PHE A 170 34.50 23.88 -13.74
CA PHE A 170 34.47 23.04 -14.93
C PHE A 170 33.50 23.56 -16.00
N LEU A 171 32.22 23.81 -15.62
CA LEU A 171 31.19 24.30 -16.55
C LEU A 171 31.53 25.70 -17.11
N SER A 172 32.14 26.55 -16.31
CA SER A 172 32.61 27.87 -16.73
C SER A 172 33.80 27.78 -17.68
N GLY A 173 34.77 26.90 -17.39
CA GLY A 173 35.91 26.64 -18.26
C GLY A 173 35.47 26.10 -19.62
N LEU A 174 34.55 25.13 -19.64
CA LEU A 174 33.96 24.60 -20.88
C LEU A 174 33.20 25.68 -21.66
N GLN A 175 32.42 26.53 -20.99
CA GLN A 175 31.71 27.65 -21.63
C GLN A 175 32.68 28.64 -22.27
N ASN A 176 33.77 28.97 -21.60
CA ASN A 176 34.78 29.88 -22.14
C ASN A 176 35.41 29.31 -23.41
N SER A 177 35.72 28.01 -23.42
CA SER A 177 36.27 27.33 -24.60
C SER A 177 35.28 27.31 -25.76
N ILE A 178 33.99 27.01 -25.48
CA ILE A 178 32.91 27.07 -26.49
C ILE A 178 32.80 28.49 -27.09
N THR A 179 32.87 29.53 -26.25
CA THR A 179 32.77 30.93 -26.70
C THR A 179 33.98 31.31 -27.57
N ALA A 180 35.19 30.90 -27.21
CA ALA A 180 36.40 31.13 -27.98
C ALA A 180 36.33 30.39 -29.36
N TYR A 181 35.85 29.14 -29.35
CA TYR A 181 35.68 28.39 -30.61
C TYR A 181 34.55 28.95 -31.48
N ASP A 182 33.48 29.50 -30.91
CA ASP A 182 32.42 30.17 -31.67
C ASP A 182 32.91 31.45 -32.37
N ALA A 183 33.87 32.15 -31.78
CA ALA A 183 34.55 33.27 -32.45
C ALA A 183 35.39 32.80 -33.65
N PHE A 184 36.09 31.66 -33.54
CA PHE A 184 36.76 31.00 -34.66
C PHE A 184 35.77 30.60 -35.77
N ARG A 185 34.65 29.94 -35.41
CA ARG A 185 33.56 29.61 -36.33
C ARG A 185 33.06 30.85 -37.07
N ALA A 186 32.79 31.95 -36.35
CA ALA A 186 32.31 33.18 -36.94
C ALA A 186 33.27 33.73 -37.99
N SER A 187 34.58 33.72 -37.75
CA SER A 187 35.59 34.15 -38.72
C SER A 187 35.62 33.25 -39.96
N THR A 188 35.56 31.93 -39.76
CA THR A 188 35.55 30.93 -40.86
C THR A 188 34.31 31.09 -41.74
N CYS A 189 33.13 31.27 -41.16
CA CYS A 189 31.87 31.43 -41.87
C CYS A 189 31.72 32.81 -42.53
N THR A 190 32.39 33.86 -42.02
CA THR A 190 32.43 35.14 -42.71
C THR A 190 33.25 35.08 -43.98
N ALA A 191 34.30 34.29 -44.03
CA ALA A 191 35.14 34.07 -45.21
C ALA A 191 34.38 33.29 -46.34
N ASP A 192 33.70 32.21 -45.98
CA ASP A 192 32.83 31.42 -46.87
C ASP A 192 31.73 30.71 -46.07
N PRO A 193 30.49 31.25 -46.11
CA PRO A 193 29.35 30.67 -45.35
C PRO A 193 28.94 29.26 -45.83
N THR A 194 29.32 28.87 -47.02
CA THR A 194 28.93 27.58 -47.64
C THR A 194 30.03 26.52 -47.54
N SER A 195 31.19 26.88 -47.06
CA SER A 195 32.33 25.98 -46.93
C SER A 195 32.05 24.77 -46.02
N PRO A 196 32.66 23.62 -46.29
CA PRO A 196 32.63 22.49 -45.36
C PRO A 196 33.10 22.89 -43.96
N GLY A 197 34.18 23.71 -43.85
CA GLY A 197 34.72 24.18 -42.58
C GLY A 197 33.75 25.02 -41.76
N CYS A 198 32.92 25.85 -42.43
CA CYS A 198 31.86 26.61 -41.73
C CYS A 198 30.76 25.67 -41.19
N ARG A 199 30.34 24.68 -41.98
CA ARG A 199 29.33 23.70 -41.57
C ARG A 199 29.81 22.85 -40.39
N ASP A 200 31.04 22.35 -40.48
CA ASP A 200 31.66 21.49 -39.45
C ASP A 200 31.86 22.30 -38.14
N ALA A 201 32.36 23.52 -38.22
CA ALA A 201 32.51 24.38 -37.07
C ALA A 201 31.16 24.74 -36.44
N THR A 202 30.11 24.94 -37.24
CA THR A 202 28.76 25.23 -36.75
C THR A 202 28.17 24.01 -36.00
N ALA A 203 28.34 22.80 -36.60
CA ALA A 203 27.89 21.56 -35.97
C ALA A 203 28.63 21.30 -34.63
N LEU A 204 29.95 21.53 -34.60
CA LEU A 204 30.74 21.35 -33.36
C LEU A 204 30.34 22.31 -32.26
N VAL A 205 30.06 23.57 -32.54
CA VAL A 205 29.57 24.53 -31.54
C VAL A 205 28.21 24.09 -30.99
N ALA A 206 27.30 23.63 -31.90
CA ALA A 206 26.01 23.15 -31.44
C ALA A 206 26.13 21.91 -30.56
N ASP A 207 26.96 20.94 -30.95
CA ASP A 207 27.24 19.74 -30.17
C ASP A 207 27.86 20.05 -28.80
N ALA A 208 28.87 20.94 -28.74
CA ALA A 208 29.49 21.35 -27.50
C ALA A 208 28.53 22.07 -26.55
N ARG A 209 27.61 22.87 -27.08
CA ARG A 209 26.56 23.52 -26.27
C ARG A 209 25.58 22.51 -25.70
N ILE A 210 25.13 21.52 -26.47
CA ILE A 210 24.28 20.42 -26.02
C ILE A 210 25.01 19.64 -24.90
N PHE A 211 26.26 19.27 -25.13
CA PHE A 211 27.07 18.55 -24.14
C PHE A 211 27.15 19.34 -22.83
N ARG A 212 27.53 20.63 -22.88
CA ARG A 212 27.60 21.49 -21.70
C ARG A 212 26.26 21.62 -20.98
N SER A 213 25.16 21.84 -21.73
CA SER A 213 23.83 22.00 -21.13
C SER A 213 23.37 20.72 -20.44
N SER A 214 23.62 19.55 -21.05
CA SER A 214 23.32 18.27 -20.46
C SER A 214 24.13 18.00 -19.19
N LEU A 215 25.45 18.35 -19.20
CA LEU A 215 26.26 18.27 -17.97
C LEU A 215 25.77 19.25 -16.89
N ALA A 216 25.33 20.45 -17.25
CA ALA A 216 24.75 21.38 -16.29
C ALA A 216 23.47 20.83 -15.66
N THR A 217 22.62 20.18 -16.44
CA THR A 217 21.42 19.49 -15.93
C THR A 217 21.82 18.32 -15.03
N MET A 218 22.79 17.49 -15.47
CA MET A 218 23.31 16.36 -14.68
C MET A 218 23.82 16.82 -13.29
N TYR A 219 24.65 17.86 -13.26
CA TYR A 219 25.18 18.40 -11.99
C TYR A 219 24.14 19.21 -11.19
N GLY A 220 23.04 19.63 -11.81
CA GLY A 220 21.88 20.17 -11.11
C GLY A 220 21.15 19.11 -10.29
N THR A 221 21.35 17.82 -10.60
CA THR A 221 20.91 16.72 -9.75
C THR A 221 22.00 16.37 -8.72
N MET A 222 21.64 15.52 -7.76
CA MET A 222 22.61 15.03 -6.76
C MET A 222 23.51 13.89 -7.25
N PHE A 223 23.35 13.42 -8.49
CA PHE A 223 23.98 12.24 -9.02
C PHE A 223 25.01 12.55 -10.11
N ALA A 224 25.98 11.66 -10.27
CA ALA A 224 26.92 11.63 -11.39
C ALA A 224 27.34 10.18 -11.69
N PRO A 225 27.67 9.84 -12.95
CA PRO A 225 28.28 8.55 -13.26
C PRO A 225 29.64 8.39 -12.58
N VAL A 226 29.98 7.16 -12.19
CA VAL A 226 31.36 6.85 -11.73
C VAL A 226 32.33 6.79 -12.93
N GLY A 227 33.59 7.14 -12.69
CA GLY A 227 34.59 7.31 -13.77
C GLY A 227 34.86 6.08 -14.62
N TRP A 228 34.71 4.89 -14.06
CA TRP A 228 34.91 3.62 -14.76
C TRP A 228 33.64 3.08 -15.44
N SER A 229 32.46 3.68 -15.20
CA SER A 229 31.22 3.26 -15.85
C SER A 229 31.25 3.57 -17.35
N PRO A 230 30.48 2.82 -18.16
CA PRO A 230 30.38 3.10 -19.59
C PRO A 230 29.99 4.55 -19.91
N ALA A 231 29.05 5.12 -19.14
CA ALA A 231 28.63 6.51 -19.28
C ALA A 231 29.76 7.49 -18.89
N GLY A 232 30.46 7.26 -17.77
CA GLY A 232 31.58 8.09 -17.32
C GLY A 232 32.73 8.10 -18.34
N VAL A 233 33.08 6.93 -18.90
CA VAL A 233 34.08 6.80 -19.97
C VAL A 233 33.65 7.54 -21.23
N ALA A 234 32.38 7.43 -21.63
CA ALA A 234 31.84 8.13 -22.81
C ALA A 234 31.83 9.65 -22.64
N LEU A 235 31.46 10.15 -21.46
CA LEU A 235 31.52 11.58 -21.13
C LEU A 235 32.93 12.12 -21.23
N GLN A 236 33.91 11.40 -20.66
CA GLN A 236 35.31 11.79 -20.73
C GLN A 236 35.83 11.75 -22.16
N ALA A 237 35.53 10.71 -22.94
CA ALA A 237 35.91 10.60 -24.35
C ALA A 237 35.36 11.76 -25.19
N ARG A 238 34.07 12.13 -24.98
CA ARG A 238 33.44 13.27 -25.67
C ARG A 238 34.10 14.60 -25.31
N LEU A 239 34.42 14.83 -24.03
CA LEU A 239 35.18 16.01 -23.62
C LEU A 239 36.55 16.07 -24.29
N THR A 240 37.27 14.95 -24.34
CA THR A 240 38.60 14.85 -24.97
C THR A 240 38.52 15.19 -26.47
N ALA A 241 37.54 14.63 -27.19
CA ALA A 241 37.32 14.93 -28.61
C ALA A 241 37.02 16.41 -28.88
N LEU A 242 36.20 17.03 -28.00
CA LEU A 242 35.91 18.47 -28.07
C LEU A 242 37.17 19.30 -27.79
N ALA A 243 37.94 18.94 -26.79
CA ALA A 243 39.21 19.63 -26.45
C ALA A 243 40.23 19.57 -27.59
N GLU A 244 40.38 18.43 -28.22
CA GLU A 244 41.29 18.25 -29.41
C GLU A 244 40.81 19.11 -30.59
N ALA A 245 39.52 19.13 -30.89
CA ALA A 245 38.95 19.96 -31.95
C ALA A 245 39.12 21.47 -31.65
N PHE A 246 38.93 21.89 -30.42
CA PHE A 246 39.13 23.27 -29.99
C PHE A 246 40.62 23.65 -30.06
N GLN A 247 41.52 22.77 -29.62
CA GLN A 247 42.95 22.98 -29.69
C GLN A 247 43.44 23.13 -31.17
N ALA A 248 42.89 22.31 -32.08
CA ALA A 248 43.21 22.42 -33.50
C ALA A 248 42.83 23.79 -34.10
N ALA A 249 41.83 24.48 -33.53
CA ALA A 249 41.44 25.84 -33.87
C ALA A 249 42.19 26.93 -33.07
N GLY A 250 43.16 26.56 -32.24
CA GLY A 250 43.95 27.48 -31.40
C GLY A 250 43.31 27.89 -30.10
N VAL A 251 42.21 27.25 -29.70
CA VAL A 251 41.56 27.48 -28.39
C VAL A 251 42.27 26.66 -27.34
N THR A 252 42.71 27.31 -26.27
CA THR A 252 43.41 26.70 -25.14
C THR A 252 42.60 26.86 -23.86
N GLY A 253 42.92 26.02 -22.84
CA GLY A 253 42.25 26.13 -21.52
C GLY A 253 40.95 25.37 -21.40
N THR A 254 40.61 24.48 -22.36
CA THR A 254 39.53 23.53 -22.21
C THR A 254 39.79 22.61 -21.02
N PRO A 255 38.79 22.38 -20.13
CA PRO A 255 38.95 21.43 -19.01
C PRO A 255 39.41 20.04 -19.49
N GLY A 256 40.34 19.41 -18.78
CA GLY A 256 40.91 18.11 -19.18
C GLY A 256 40.12 16.90 -18.67
N SER A 257 39.25 17.11 -17.69
CA SER A 257 38.48 16.01 -17.10
C SER A 257 37.09 16.42 -16.70
N VAL A 258 36.13 15.50 -16.90
CA VAL A 258 34.74 15.63 -16.41
C VAL A 258 34.72 15.29 -14.91
N PRO A 259 34.20 16.15 -14.05
CA PRO A 259 33.96 15.79 -12.65
C PRO A 259 32.94 14.65 -12.53
N LEU A 260 33.38 13.48 -12.10
CA LEU A 260 32.57 12.26 -11.98
C LEU A 260 32.45 11.84 -10.51
N ALA A 261 31.49 10.97 -10.18
CA ALA A 261 31.33 10.44 -8.83
C ALA A 261 32.58 9.68 -8.37
N ALA A 262 32.96 9.86 -7.12
CA ALA A 262 34.15 9.20 -6.52
C ALA A 262 33.94 7.69 -6.29
N GLY A 263 32.69 7.27 -6.11
CA GLY A 263 32.32 5.87 -5.86
C GLY A 263 30.82 5.66 -5.99
N LEU A 264 30.40 4.40 -5.84
CA LEU A 264 29.00 4.00 -5.78
C LEU A 264 28.39 4.33 -4.43
N LEU A 265 27.07 4.36 -4.34
CA LEU A 265 26.35 4.55 -3.08
C LEU A 265 26.55 3.35 -2.15
N THR A 266 26.64 3.63 -0.87
CA THR A 266 26.51 2.64 0.21
C THR A 266 25.03 2.41 0.56
N PHE A 267 24.76 1.35 1.32
CA PHE A 267 23.40 1.08 1.82
C PHE A 267 22.90 2.22 2.74
N GLU A 268 23.75 2.77 3.59
CA GLU A 268 23.38 3.89 4.47
C GLU A 268 23.00 5.15 3.66
N GLU A 269 23.73 5.43 2.60
CA GLU A 269 23.45 6.55 1.71
C GLU A 269 22.14 6.34 0.93
N LEU A 270 21.83 5.11 0.52
CA LEU A 270 20.55 4.78 -0.07
C LEU A 270 19.39 4.99 0.92
N LEU A 271 19.54 4.53 2.16
CA LEU A 271 18.54 4.79 3.21
C LEU A 271 18.39 6.30 3.46
N GLY A 272 19.49 7.05 3.43
CA GLY A 272 19.46 8.51 3.49
C GLY A 272 18.64 9.13 2.36
N LEU A 273 18.76 8.63 1.12
CA LEU A 273 17.94 9.08 -0.02
C LEU A 273 16.44 8.87 0.21
N VAL A 274 16.05 7.77 0.84
CA VAL A 274 14.65 7.46 1.09
C VAL A 274 14.06 8.33 2.20
N MET A 275 14.86 8.63 3.23
CA MET A 275 14.41 9.32 4.45
C MET A 275 14.53 10.84 4.39
N ASP A 276 15.53 11.38 3.69
CA ASP A 276 15.80 12.83 3.69
C ASP A 276 14.86 13.57 2.72
N PRO A 277 14.07 14.56 3.21
CA PRO A 277 13.21 15.39 2.37
C PRO A 277 13.94 16.10 1.22
N ALA A 278 15.24 16.37 1.38
CA ALA A 278 16.06 17.02 0.34
C ALA A 278 16.15 16.19 -0.94
N TYR A 279 15.95 14.88 -0.83
CA TYR A 279 15.99 13.94 -1.96
C TYR A 279 14.62 13.62 -2.57
N GLY A 280 13.55 14.15 -1.98
CA GLY A 280 12.22 14.19 -2.57
C GLY A 280 11.36 12.94 -2.33
N ILE A 281 11.81 11.95 -1.53
CA ILE A 281 11.01 10.79 -1.13
C ILE A 281 10.41 11.03 0.26
N ALA A 282 11.24 11.44 1.22
CA ALA A 282 10.86 11.81 2.59
C ALA A 282 9.99 10.74 3.26
N ALA A 283 10.47 9.50 3.31
CA ALA A 283 9.80 8.46 4.08
C ALA A 283 9.77 8.81 5.57
N SER A 284 8.64 8.60 6.22
CA SER A 284 8.46 8.88 7.66
C SER A 284 9.02 7.76 8.55
N HIS A 285 9.32 6.59 7.97
CA HIS A 285 9.87 5.43 8.66
C HIS A 285 10.99 4.79 7.82
N PRO A 286 12.11 4.38 8.44
CA PRO A 286 13.16 3.65 7.73
C PRO A 286 12.64 2.32 7.17
N LEU A 287 13.32 1.82 6.13
CA LEU A 287 12.97 0.55 5.47
C LEU A 287 13.45 -0.64 6.32
N GLU A 288 12.80 -0.84 7.46
CA GLU A 288 13.05 -1.91 8.42
C GLU A 288 11.73 -2.39 9.03
N ASN A 289 11.76 -3.43 9.88
CA ASN A 289 10.56 -3.93 10.54
C ASN A 289 9.74 -2.81 11.18
N TRP A 290 8.44 -2.79 10.90
CA TRP A 290 7.52 -1.78 11.43
C TRP A 290 6.36 -2.44 12.18
N GLN A 291 5.91 -1.78 13.24
CA GLN A 291 4.80 -2.25 14.04
C GLN A 291 3.97 -1.07 14.54
N SER A 292 2.66 -1.11 14.29
CA SER A 292 1.75 -0.10 14.84
C SER A 292 1.53 -0.31 16.34
N LEU A 293 1.09 0.71 17.02
CA LEU A 293 0.42 0.57 18.32
C LEU A 293 -0.98 -0.03 18.11
N TRP A 294 -1.60 -0.53 19.19
CA TRP A 294 -3.01 -0.85 19.18
C TRP A 294 -3.81 0.42 18.92
N ALA A 295 -4.62 0.40 17.89
CA ALA A 295 -5.48 1.51 17.49
C ALA A 295 -6.94 1.05 17.40
N LEU A 296 -7.86 2.01 17.51
CA LEU A 296 -9.27 1.78 17.25
C LEU A 296 -9.44 1.61 15.72
N GLY A 297 -10.18 0.59 15.31
CA GLY A 297 -10.66 0.47 13.94
C GLY A 297 -12.03 1.12 13.76
N ASP A 298 -12.67 0.87 12.62
CA ASP A 298 -13.99 1.45 12.33
C ASP A 298 -15.07 0.72 13.12
N ILE A 299 -15.80 1.47 13.95
CA ILE A 299 -16.89 0.97 14.78
C ILE A 299 -18.10 0.65 13.89
N GLU A 300 -18.71 -0.50 14.12
CA GLU A 300 -19.89 -0.94 13.40
C GLU A 300 -21.12 -0.93 14.32
N ALA A 301 -22.23 -0.34 13.83
CA ALA A 301 -23.55 -0.45 14.44
C ALA A 301 -24.48 -1.18 13.47
N ARG A 302 -25.30 -2.12 13.98
CA ARG A 302 -26.12 -2.96 13.13
C ARG A 302 -27.51 -3.19 13.70
N VAL A 303 -28.44 -3.48 12.80
CA VAL A 303 -29.78 -3.95 13.11
C VAL A 303 -30.09 -5.15 12.20
N ASP A 304 -30.62 -6.22 12.79
CA ASP A 304 -31.01 -7.44 12.07
C ASP A 304 -32.45 -7.81 12.46
N ALA A 305 -33.29 -8.10 11.45
CA ALA A 305 -34.66 -8.51 11.64
C ALA A 305 -34.97 -9.82 10.92
N ARG A 306 -35.62 -10.75 11.59
CA ARG A 306 -36.17 -11.97 10.99
C ARG A 306 -37.47 -11.61 10.27
N LEU A 307 -37.58 -11.96 9.01
CA LEU A 307 -38.73 -11.70 8.16
C LEU A 307 -39.52 -12.98 7.88
N LEU A 308 -38.87 -14.11 7.80
CA LEU A 308 -39.44 -15.41 7.47
C LEU A 308 -38.93 -16.46 8.43
N GLU A 309 -39.83 -17.38 8.82
CA GLU A 309 -39.51 -18.57 9.60
C GLU A 309 -40.41 -19.71 9.15
N SER A 310 -39.85 -20.90 8.98
CA SER A 310 -40.57 -22.09 8.53
C SER A 310 -40.00 -23.33 9.16
N GLY A 311 -40.83 -24.29 9.46
CA GLY A 311 -40.46 -25.53 10.13
C GLY A 311 -40.52 -25.40 11.66
N ASP A 312 -40.18 -26.48 12.34
CA ASP A 312 -40.12 -26.57 13.80
C ASP A 312 -38.69 -26.34 14.29
N PRO A 313 -38.44 -25.37 15.15
CA PRO A 313 -37.11 -25.16 15.74
C PRO A 313 -36.52 -26.40 16.44
N GLU A 314 -37.36 -27.26 16.99
CA GLU A 314 -36.94 -28.52 17.62
C GLU A 314 -37.05 -29.73 16.67
N GLY A 315 -37.68 -29.53 15.52
CA GLY A 315 -37.91 -30.56 14.51
C GLY A 315 -36.67 -30.86 13.63
N PRO A 316 -36.79 -31.81 12.71
CA PRO A 316 -35.69 -32.21 11.82
C PRO A 316 -35.34 -31.14 10.76
N SER A 317 -36.22 -30.18 10.51
CA SER A 317 -35.98 -29.10 9.55
C SER A 317 -36.52 -27.78 10.08
N HIS A 318 -35.68 -26.77 10.01
CA HIS A 318 -35.99 -25.39 10.41
C HIS A 318 -35.26 -24.43 9.49
N MET A 319 -35.93 -23.41 9.03
CA MET A 319 -35.36 -22.37 8.20
C MET A 319 -35.87 -21.00 8.67
N PHE A 320 -34.97 -20.05 8.73
CA PHE A 320 -35.32 -18.65 8.94
C PHE A 320 -34.46 -17.75 8.07
N ALA A 321 -35.05 -16.64 7.64
CA ALA A 321 -34.39 -15.65 6.82
C ALA A 321 -34.77 -14.25 7.28
N GLY A 322 -33.90 -13.31 7.01
CA GLY A 322 -34.09 -11.93 7.42
C GLY A 322 -33.29 -10.94 6.62
N ALA A 323 -33.44 -9.70 7.04
CA ALA A 323 -32.70 -8.58 6.51
C ALA A 323 -32.09 -7.76 7.64
N GLY A 324 -31.09 -6.97 7.33
CA GLY A 324 -30.42 -6.09 8.27
C GLY A 324 -29.80 -4.89 7.58
N ALA A 325 -29.34 -3.98 8.39
CA ALA A 325 -28.52 -2.85 7.97
C ALA A 325 -27.34 -2.68 8.92
N LEU A 326 -26.25 -2.17 8.41
CA LEU A 326 -25.05 -1.86 9.16
C LEU A 326 -24.57 -0.47 8.76
N VAL A 327 -24.09 0.27 9.72
CA VAL A 327 -23.36 1.52 9.52
C VAL A 327 -21.97 1.34 10.11
N ARG A 328 -20.95 1.61 9.32
CA ARG A 328 -19.56 1.67 9.77
C ARG A 328 -19.17 3.13 9.96
N LEU A 329 -18.64 3.45 11.14
CA LEU A 329 -18.27 4.82 11.51
C LEU A 329 -16.78 5.05 11.23
N PRO A 330 -16.39 6.24 10.78
CA PRO A 330 -15.02 6.59 10.41
C PRO A 330 -14.14 6.82 11.66
N THR A 331 -13.91 5.79 12.45
CA THR A 331 -13.15 5.87 13.72
C THR A 331 -11.76 5.27 13.63
N GLY A 332 -11.47 4.50 12.58
CA GLY A 332 -10.14 3.99 12.27
C GLY A 332 -9.23 5.07 11.72
N GLN A 333 -7.96 4.76 11.61
CA GLN A 333 -6.93 5.62 11.05
C GLN A 333 -6.49 5.08 9.70
N GLN A 334 -6.43 5.97 8.70
CA GLN A 334 -5.82 5.66 7.41
C GLN A 334 -4.32 5.39 7.59
N ASP A 335 -3.74 4.68 6.63
CA ASP A 335 -2.29 4.51 6.52
C ASP A 335 -1.59 5.86 6.26
N ASP A 336 -0.37 5.99 6.77
CA ASP A 336 0.50 7.15 6.52
C ASP A 336 1.12 7.02 5.11
N PRO A 337 0.80 7.91 4.16
CA PRO A 337 1.37 7.85 2.80
C PRO A 337 2.89 8.07 2.74
N ALA A 338 3.50 8.55 3.83
CA ALA A 338 4.94 8.68 3.96
C ALA A 338 5.59 7.45 4.61
N ASN A 339 4.81 6.52 5.18
CA ASN A 339 5.30 5.23 5.70
C ASN A 339 4.92 4.09 4.75
N PHE A 340 5.83 3.66 3.90
CA PHE A 340 5.59 2.59 2.92
C PHE A 340 5.27 1.21 3.52
N LEU A 341 5.41 1.05 4.83
CA LEU A 341 5.18 -0.20 5.55
C LEU A 341 3.88 -0.20 6.35
N ASP A 342 3.23 0.96 6.50
CA ASP A 342 1.97 1.11 7.24
C ASP A 342 0.78 0.49 6.51
N ILE A 343 -0.25 0.10 7.27
CA ILE A 343 -1.50 -0.47 6.75
C ILE A 343 -2.71 0.32 7.26
N GLY A 344 -2.53 1.17 8.28
CA GLY A 344 -3.61 1.81 8.99
C GLY A 344 -4.41 0.86 9.91
N SER A 345 -5.44 1.37 10.56
CA SER A 345 -6.37 0.60 11.40
C SER A 345 -7.79 0.58 10.85
N GLY A 346 -8.08 1.40 9.84
CA GLY A 346 -9.34 1.55 9.13
C GLY A 346 -9.16 2.51 7.97
N ASP A 347 -10.25 2.75 7.23
CA ASP A 347 -10.24 3.66 6.08
C ASP A 347 -10.73 5.08 6.42
N ALA A 348 -11.16 5.28 7.68
CA ALA A 348 -11.74 6.54 8.18
C ALA A 348 -12.94 7.00 7.33
N GLN A 349 -13.68 6.08 6.74
CA GLN A 349 -14.87 6.34 5.96
C GLN A 349 -16.14 5.83 6.62
N MET A 350 -17.26 6.48 6.28
CA MET A 350 -18.56 6.01 6.68
C MET A 350 -19.17 5.13 5.59
N ASP A 351 -19.53 3.90 5.95
CA ASP A 351 -20.23 2.97 5.08
C ASP A 351 -21.66 2.72 5.57
N VAL A 352 -22.57 2.50 4.63
CA VAL A 352 -23.92 2.00 4.90
C VAL A 352 -24.10 0.70 4.13
N GLU A 353 -24.44 -0.38 4.83
CA GLU A 353 -24.59 -1.71 4.26
C GLU A 353 -26.02 -2.23 4.45
N ALA A 354 -26.61 -2.69 3.37
CA ALA A 354 -27.83 -3.50 3.41
C ALA A 354 -27.44 -4.99 3.38
N ARG A 355 -28.18 -5.79 4.15
CA ARG A 355 -27.89 -7.20 4.34
C ARG A 355 -29.15 -8.04 4.19
N ALA A 356 -29.04 -9.20 3.52
CA ALA A 356 -30.02 -10.27 3.53
C ALA A 356 -29.34 -11.57 3.96
N TRP A 357 -29.95 -12.29 4.86
CA TRP A 357 -29.34 -13.50 5.41
C TRP A 357 -30.37 -14.63 5.55
N MET A 358 -29.89 -15.85 5.51
CA MET A 358 -30.70 -17.06 5.68
C MET A 358 -29.90 -18.09 6.47
N ASN A 359 -30.58 -18.81 7.35
CA ASN A 359 -30.07 -20.03 7.98
C ASN A 359 -31.11 -21.14 7.83
N GLY A 360 -30.68 -22.27 7.28
CA GLY A 360 -31.51 -23.44 7.12
C GLY A 360 -30.83 -24.65 7.71
N ARG A 361 -31.60 -25.47 8.45
CA ARG A 361 -31.19 -26.76 8.97
C ARG A 361 -32.09 -27.86 8.42
N TRP A 362 -31.47 -28.94 8.04
CA TRP A 362 -32.14 -30.18 7.66
C TRP A 362 -31.42 -31.36 8.29
N HIS A 363 -32.01 -31.93 9.31
CA HIS A 363 -31.37 -32.93 10.19
C HIS A 363 -30.06 -32.39 10.78
N ARG A 364 -28.95 -33.03 10.42
CA ARG A 364 -27.60 -32.67 10.88
C ARG A 364 -26.83 -31.76 9.94
N VAL A 365 -27.43 -31.37 8.81
CA VAL A 365 -26.81 -30.52 7.81
C VAL A 365 -27.52 -29.18 7.83
N GLY A 366 -26.79 -28.10 7.68
CA GLY A 366 -27.40 -26.79 7.48
C GLY A 366 -26.59 -25.94 6.53
N LEU A 367 -27.19 -24.80 6.19
CA LEU A 367 -26.59 -23.81 5.32
C LEU A 367 -26.83 -22.41 5.91
N TRP A 368 -25.77 -21.68 6.09
CA TRP A 368 -25.80 -20.23 6.27
C TRP A 368 -25.54 -19.55 4.94
N ALA A 369 -26.32 -18.53 4.60
CA ALA A 369 -26.10 -17.65 3.48
C ALA A 369 -26.23 -16.18 3.92
N ASP A 370 -25.32 -15.32 3.44
CA ASP A 370 -25.27 -13.91 3.77
C ASP A 370 -24.91 -13.11 2.51
N LEU A 371 -25.80 -12.23 2.09
CA LEU A 371 -25.60 -11.32 0.96
C LEU A 371 -25.61 -9.89 1.48
N ARG A 372 -24.65 -9.10 1.06
CA ARG A 372 -24.55 -7.69 1.48
C ARG A 372 -24.23 -6.81 0.28
N TYR A 373 -24.73 -5.60 0.35
CA TYR A 373 -24.41 -4.51 -0.54
C TYR A 373 -24.10 -3.28 0.28
N GLY A 374 -22.90 -2.75 0.12
CA GLY A 374 -22.40 -1.60 0.85
C GLY A 374 -22.17 -0.40 -0.07
N VAL A 375 -22.65 0.74 0.38
CA VAL A 375 -22.38 2.05 -0.20
C VAL A 375 -21.38 2.75 0.69
N GLN A 376 -20.25 3.12 0.12
CA GLN A 376 -19.22 3.89 0.81
C GLN A 376 -19.47 5.38 0.57
N MET A 377 -19.51 6.16 1.65
CA MET A 377 -19.76 7.59 1.55
C MET A 377 -18.48 8.31 1.07
N THR A 378 -18.67 9.45 0.41
CA THR A 378 -17.55 10.30 0.01
C THR A 378 -16.78 10.79 1.23
N GLY A 379 -15.46 10.83 1.13
CA GLY A 379 -14.56 11.26 2.19
C GLY A 379 -13.34 11.98 1.65
N THR A 380 -12.31 12.05 2.47
CA THR A 380 -11.01 12.60 2.08
C THR A 380 -9.91 11.61 2.45
N THR A 381 -8.88 11.57 1.64
CA THR A 381 -7.68 10.77 1.91
C THR A 381 -6.43 11.55 1.52
N GLU A 382 -5.32 11.20 2.13
CA GLU A 382 -4.01 11.71 1.73
C GLU A 382 -3.23 10.57 1.08
N ARG A 383 -2.79 10.77 -0.16
CA ARG A 383 -2.09 9.75 -0.94
C ARG A 383 -0.98 10.40 -1.76
N ARG A 384 0.01 9.60 -2.14
CA ARG A 384 0.92 9.95 -3.23
C ARG A 384 0.21 9.63 -4.55
N ALA A 385 -0.36 10.66 -5.17
CA ALA A 385 -1.06 10.56 -6.45
C ALA A 385 -0.04 10.46 -7.59
N PHE A 386 0.45 9.26 -7.82
CA PHE A 386 1.48 8.90 -8.79
C PHE A 386 1.21 7.51 -9.35
N ASP A 387 2.01 7.07 -10.33
CA ASP A 387 1.92 5.71 -10.87
C ASP A 387 2.08 4.68 -9.71
N PRO A 388 1.09 3.82 -9.46
CA PRO A 388 1.10 2.88 -8.34
C PRO A 388 2.20 1.80 -8.46
N ASN A 389 2.76 1.60 -9.66
CA ASN A 389 3.90 0.69 -9.86
C ASN A 389 5.23 1.29 -9.40
N VAL A 390 5.25 2.58 -9.05
CA VAL A 390 6.45 3.27 -8.57
C VAL A 390 6.45 3.28 -7.05
N THR A 391 7.30 2.46 -6.46
CA THR A 391 7.38 2.30 -5.01
C THR A 391 7.78 3.60 -4.29
N PHE A 392 8.84 4.27 -4.74
CA PHE A 392 9.35 5.48 -4.11
C PHE A 392 8.83 6.74 -4.83
N ALA A 393 7.49 6.83 -4.96
CA ALA A 393 6.85 7.99 -5.53
C ALA A 393 7.31 9.29 -4.83
N PRO A 394 7.51 10.40 -5.57
CA PRO A 394 7.99 11.66 -5.00
C PRO A 394 7.05 12.23 -3.93
N MET A 395 7.62 12.83 -2.88
CA MET A 395 6.87 13.55 -1.85
C MET A 395 5.99 14.66 -2.44
N SER A 396 6.42 15.28 -3.54
CA SER A 396 5.63 16.31 -4.24
C SER A 396 4.32 15.80 -4.84
N SER A 397 4.17 14.48 -4.99
CA SER A 397 2.92 13.85 -5.42
C SER A 397 1.94 13.60 -4.27
N GLN A 398 2.37 13.80 -3.00
CA GLN A 398 1.51 13.63 -1.83
C GLN A 398 0.54 14.80 -1.72
N VAL A 399 -0.74 14.50 -1.81
CA VAL A 399 -1.81 15.50 -1.83
C VAL A 399 -3.05 15.01 -1.08
N GLN A 400 -3.82 15.97 -0.60
CA GLN A 400 -5.17 15.73 -0.10
C GLN A 400 -6.11 15.52 -1.28
N LEU A 401 -6.85 14.43 -1.26
CA LEU A 401 -7.82 14.05 -2.28
C LEU A 401 -9.24 14.02 -1.71
N ASP A 402 -10.19 14.54 -2.46
CA ASP A 402 -11.58 14.15 -2.31
C ASP A 402 -11.73 12.76 -2.89
N TRP A 403 -12.22 11.84 -2.09
CA TRP A 403 -12.30 10.42 -2.39
C TRP A 403 -13.75 9.94 -2.40
N ASN A 404 -14.16 9.33 -3.49
CA ASN A 404 -15.45 8.69 -3.64
C ASN A 404 -15.23 7.20 -3.93
N PRO A 405 -15.24 6.34 -2.90
CA PRO A 405 -14.99 4.91 -3.06
C PRO A 405 -16.10 4.20 -3.81
N GLY A 406 -15.74 3.14 -4.50
CA GLY A 406 -16.69 2.28 -5.18
C GLY A 406 -17.55 1.46 -4.21
N ASP A 407 -18.81 1.27 -4.54
CA ASP A 407 -19.70 0.38 -3.82
C ASP A 407 -19.19 -1.06 -3.81
N TYR A 408 -19.57 -1.84 -2.79
CA TYR A 408 -19.13 -3.22 -2.69
C TYR A 408 -20.28 -4.22 -2.51
N GLN A 409 -19.97 -5.45 -2.88
CA GLN A 409 -20.84 -6.61 -2.75
C GLN A 409 -20.11 -7.73 -2.00
N PHE A 410 -20.86 -8.45 -1.19
CA PHE A 410 -20.36 -9.54 -0.39
C PHE A 410 -21.35 -10.69 -0.41
N LEU A 411 -20.86 -11.90 -0.67
CA LEU A 411 -21.62 -13.15 -0.58
C LEU A 411 -20.86 -14.15 0.26
N GLU A 412 -21.49 -14.72 1.26
CA GLU A 412 -20.96 -15.85 2.03
C GLU A 412 -21.94 -16.99 1.99
N LEU A 413 -21.43 -18.20 1.69
CA LEU A 413 -22.14 -19.45 1.77
C LEU A 413 -21.35 -20.37 2.69
N ALA A 414 -21.97 -20.81 3.79
CA ALA A 414 -21.32 -21.66 4.79
C ALA A 414 -22.20 -22.85 5.15
N PRO A 415 -22.14 -23.96 4.39
CA PRO A 415 -22.68 -25.24 4.83
C PRO A 415 -22.00 -25.69 6.13
N TRP A 416 -22.79 -26.31 6.99
CA TRP A 416 -22.31 -26.85 8.26
C TRP A 416 -22.89 -28.23 8.53
N TYR A 417 -22.17 -29.03 9.32
CA TYR A 417 -22.55 -30.36 9.73
C TYR A 417 -22.48 -30.50 11.24
N GLU A 418 -23.56 -30.98 11.85
CA GLU A 418 -23.65 -31.25 13.28
C GLU A 418 -22.97 -32.59 13.59
N MET A 419 -21.77 -32.56 14.10
CA MET A 419 -21.00 -33.73 14.53
C MET A 419 -21.55 -34.28 15.84
N ALA A 420 -21.93 -33.41 16.74
CA ALA A 420 -22.56 -33.66 18.03
C ALA A 420 -23.53 -32.51 18.36
N PRO A 421 -24.47 -32.69 19.29
CA PRO A 421 -25.42 -31.62 19.66
C PRO A 421 -24.78 -30.28 20.03
N THR A 422 -23.52 -30.31 20.48
CA THR A 422 -22.76 -29.11 20.87
C THR A 422 -21.64 -28.75 19.91
N LEU A 423 -21.37 -29.57 18.87
CA LEU A 423 -20.21 -29.38 18.01
C LEU A 423 -20.60 -29.42 16.54
N ARG A 424 -20.27 -28.39 15.81
CA ARG A 424 -20.51 -28.26 14.38
C ARG A 424 -19.23 -27.98 13.62
N LEU A 425 -19.08 -28.69 12.51
CA LEU A 425 -18.08 -28.43 11.47
C LEU A 425 -18.71 -27.52 10.44
N LEU A 426 -17.97 -26.49 10.00
CA LEU A 426 -18.39 -25.65 8.91
C LEU A 426 -17.32 -25.60 7.84
N ALA A 427 -17.76 -25.55 6.60
CA ALA A 427 -16.96 -25.21 5.45
C ALA A 427 -17.66 -24.06 4.74
N GLY A 428 -16.95 -23.20 4.04
CA GLY A 428 -17.63 -22.10 3.40
C GLY A 428 -16.81 -21.44 2.30
N TYR A 429 -17.54 -20.67 1.53
CA TYR A 429 -17.01 -19.83 0.47
C TYR A 429 -17.51 -18.41 0.66
N ARG A 430 -16.58 -17.45 0.48
CA ARG A 430 -16.88 -16.01 0.55
C ARG A 430 -16.38 -15.35 -0.72
N TYR A 431 -17.23 -14.57 -1.34
CA TYR A 431 -16.90 -13.70 -2.45
C TYR A 431 -17.10 -12.25 -2.05
N PHE A 432 -16.14 -11.42 -2.43
CA PHE A 432 -16.18 -9.96 -2.25
C PHE A 432 -15.82 -9.28 -3.57
N ARG A 433 -16.51 -8.19 -3.88
CA ARG A 433 -16.19 -7.30 -5.00
C ARG A 433 -16.48 -5.87 -4.62
N LYS A 434 -15.52 -4.98 -4.91
CA LYS A 434 -15.64 -3.53 -4.79
C LYS A 434 -15.47 -2.90 -6.18
N GLY A 435 -16.24 -1.85 -6.48
CA GLY A 435 -16.07 -1.01 -7.67
C GLY A 435 -14.80 -0.17 -7.59
N MET A 436 -14.46 0.51 -8.68
CA MET A 436 -13.36 1.46 -8.69
C MET A 436 -13.73 2.72 -7.91
N ASP A 437 -12.72 3.34 -7.31
CA ASP A 437 -12.82 4.62 -6.63
C ASP A 437 -12.68 5.77 -7.63
N ALA A 438 -13.14 6.95 -7.25
CA ALA A 438 -12.87 8.19 -7.96
C ALA A 438 -12.14 9.15 -7.01
N PHE A 439 -11.12 9.80 -7.54
CA PHE A 439 -10.29 10.74 -6.80
C PHE A 439 -10.26 12.10 -7.50
N ALA A 440 -10.23 13.18 -6.72
CA ALA A 440 -10.01 14.52 -7.22
C ALA A 440 -9.11 15.29 -6.26
N ILE A 441 -8.18 16.10 -6.79
CA ILE A 441 -7.33 16.95 -5.94
C ILE A 441 -8.24 17.93 -5.19
N ARG A 442 -8.11 17.93 -3.87
CA ARG A 442 -8.83 18.86 -3.03
C ARG A 442 -8.21 20.26 -3.17
N THR A 443 -8.87 21.13 -3.90
CA THR A 443 -8.51 22.55 -3.91
C THR A 443 -8.85 23.16 -2.57
N ALA A 444 -7.82 23.70 -1.87
CA ALA A 444 -8.08 24.49 -0.65
C ALA A 444 -9.12 25.57 -0.97
N PRO A 445 -10.12 25.82 -0.11
CA PRO A 445 -11.01 26.96 -0.28
C PRO A 445 -10.13 28.22 -0.34
N PRO A 446 -10.50 29.21 -1.17
CA PRO A 446 -9.75 30.46 -1.23
C PRO A 446 -9.61 31.01 0.19
N PRO A 447 -8.40 31.48 0.60
CA PRO A 447 -8.17 31.87 1.97
C PRO A 447 -8.97 33.13 2.30
N ASP A 448 -10.15 32.96 2.91
CA ASP A 448 -10.89 34.05 3.56
C ASP A 448 -10.29 34.43 4.94
N THR A 449 -9.20 33.79 5.33
CA THR A 449 -8.49 34.12 6.56
C THR A 449 -7.02 34.36 6.24
N VAL A 450 -6.60 35.59 6.51
CA VAL A 450 -5.18 35.98 6.55
C VAL A 450 -4.43 34.97 7.45
N PRO A 451 -3.44 34.20 6.95
CA PRO A 451 -2.66 33.32 7.80
C PRO A 451 -1.99 34.15 8.89
N PRO A 452 -1.87 33.65 10.13
CA PRO A 452 -1.10 34.35 11.14
C PRO A 452 0.33 34.53 10.62
N ALA A 453 0.81 35.75 10.69
CA ALA A 453 2.14 36.13 10.27
C ALA A 453 3.18 35.26 11.00
N GLY A 454 3.81 34.33 10.28
CA GLY A 454 4.78 33.38 10.82
C GLY A 454 4.76 32.00 10.19
N ALA A 455 3.70 31.59 9.49
CA ALA A 455 3.70 30.41 8.65
C ALA A 455 4.18 30.81 7.24
N ALA A 456 5.43 31.22 7.12
CA ALA A 456 6.11 31.14 5.84
C ALA A 456 6.30 29.65 5.54
N VAL A 457 5.36 29.08 4.80
CA VAL A 457 5.71 28.03 3.85
C VAL A 457 6.67 28.74 2.90
N THR A 458 7.94 28.70 3.26
CA THR A 458 9.01 28.98 2.31
C THR A 458 8.83 27.90 1.27
N ALA A 459 8.08 28.23 0.21
CA ALA A 459 8.19 27.51 -1.02
C ALA A 459 9.70 27.41 -1.28
N LEU A 460 10.26 26.22 -1.24
CA LEU A 460 11.53 25.90 -1.86
C LEU A 460 11.33 26.07 -3.39
N ALA A 461 11.10 27.31 -3.78
CA ALA A 461 10.93 27.75 -5.16
C ALA A 461 12.26 28.18 -5.73
N THR A 462 13.33 27.44 -5.46
CA THR A 462 14.62 27.69 -6.14
C THR A 462 15.50 26.45 -6.08
N ALA A 463 15.03 25.30 -6.53
CA ALA A 463 15.89 24.26 -7.10
C ALA A 463 15.01 23.28 -7.85
N ASP A 464 15.22 23.22 -9.14
CA ASP A 464 14.81 22.15 -10.05
C ASP A 464 13.31 21.90 -10.29
N ALA A 465 12.81 22.58 -11.31
CA ALA A 465 11.54 22.25 -11.99
C ALA A 465 11.47 20.82 -12.55
N GLY A 466 12.52 20.01 -12.35
CA GLY A 466 12.59 18.60 -12.78
C GLY A 466 12.27 17.58 -11.68
N LEU A 467 12.21 17.98 -10.41
CA LEU A 467 11.90 17.08 -9.28
C LEU A 467 10.45 17.17 -8.81
N LEU A 468 9.65 18.08 -9.36
CA LEU A 468 8.26 18.25 -8.99
C LEU A 468 7.39 17.34 -9.86
N ALA A 469 7.10 16.16 -9.38
CA ALA A 469 6.04 15.34 -9.95
C ALA A 469 4.70 16.07 -9.79
N VAL A 470 3.97 16.18 -10.89
CA VAL A 470 2.59 16.70 -10.83
C VAL A 470 1.71 15.56 -10.32
N PRO A 471 0.94 15.78 -9.23
CA PRO A 471 0.03 14.76 -8.73
C PRO A 471 -0.99 14.35 -9.81
N ASP A 472 -1.15 13.04 -10.01
CA ASP A 472 -2.10 12.45 -10.94
C ASP A 472 -3.10 11.55 -10.19
N PRO A 473 -4.27 12.08 -9.78
CA PRO A 473 -5.28 11.27 -9.09
C PRO A 473 -5.84 10.12 -9.93
N GLU A 474 -5.84 10.24 -11.26
CA GLU A 474 -6.37 9.22 -12.15
C GLU A 474 -5.49 7.97 -12.19
N ALA A 475 -4.20 8.12 -11.90
CA ALA A 475 -3.28 6.98 -11.78
C ALA A 475 -3.68 6.00 -10.66
N LEU A 476 -4.37 6.46 -9.62
CA LEU A 476 -4.83 5.64 -8.48
C LEU A 476 -6.09 4.82 -8.79
N VAL A 477 -6.86 5.18 -9.84
CA VAL A 477 -8.18 4.58 -10.13
C VAL A 477 -8.10 3.11 -10.54
N PRO A 478 -7.18 2.68 -11.43
CA PRO A 478 -7.18 1.31 -11.95
C PRO A 478 -7.01 0.23 -10.88
N GLU A 479 -6.28 0.50 -9.81
CA GLU A 479 -5.99 -0.44 -8.73
C GLU A 479 -6.95 -0.34 -7.54
N SER A 480 -7.87 0.61 -7.55
CA SER A 480 -8.79 0.84 -6.44
C SER A 480 -9.97 -0.13 -6.39
N GLY A 481 -10.31 -0.75 -7.51
CA GLY A 481 -11.31 -1.83 -7.56
C GLY A 481 -10.74 -3.14 -7.05
N ALA A 482 -11.55 -3.93 -6.32
CA ALA A 482 -11.06 -5.15 -5.70
C ALA A 482 -12.04 -6.31 -5.84
N SER A 483 -11.51 -7.54 -5.93
CA SER A 483 -12.31 -8.76 -5.83
C SER A 483 -11.54 -9.83 -5.07
N SER A 484 -12.24 -10.64 -4.26
CA SER A 484 -11.60 -11.78 -3.59
C SER A 484 -12.53 -12.96 -3.44
N SER A 485 -11.96 -14.15 -3.59
CA SER A 485 -12.58 -15.44 -3.30
C SER A 485 -11.84 -16.09 -2.14
N ARG A 486 -12.59 -16.49 -1.09
CA ARG A 486 -12.00 -17.08 0.12
C ARG A 486 -12.69 -18.41 0.42
N LEU A 487 -11.90 -19.40 0.77
CA LEU A 487 -12.40 -20.63 1.38
C LEU A 487 -12.26 -20.53 2.90
N MET A 488 -13.18 -21.17 3.61
CA MET A 488 -13.12 -21.26 5.06
C MET A 488 -13.45 -22.64 5.57
N LEU A 489 -12.82 -23.01 6.69
CA LEU A 489 -13.07 -24.23 7.43
C LEU A 489 -13.08 -23.87 8.92
N GLY A 490 -14.06 -24.36 9.67
CA GLY A 490 -14.16 -23.99 11.08
C GLY A 490 -14.91 -24.99 11.92
N LEU A 491 -14.79 -24.77 13.23
CA LEU A 491 -15.50 -25.49 14.27
C LEU A 491 -16.26 -24.50 15.14
N VAL A 492 -17.48 -24.85 15.48
CA VAL A 492 -18.32 -24.08 16.40
C VAL A 492 -18.78 -25.01 17.51
N TYR A 493 -18.45 -24.64 18.73
CA TYR A 493 -18.95 -25.30 19.95
C TYR A 493 -20.00 -24.41 20.59
N ASN A 494 -21.20 -24.94 20.78
CA ASN A 494 -22.31 -24.28 21.44
C ASN A 494 -22.71 -25.04 22.68
N ARG A 495 -22.77 -24.37 23.82
CA ARG A 495 -23.28 -24.92 25.06
C ARG A 495 -24.38 -24.04 25.61
N GLY A 496 -25.47 -24.64 25.95
CA GLY A 496 -26.45 -24.07 26.84
C GLY A 496 -27.82 -23.83 26.26
N ASP A 497 -28.81 -23.92 27.11
CA ASP A 497 -30.21 -23.58 26.92
C ASP A 497 -30.45 -22.16 27.42
N VAL A 498 -31.25 -21.41 26.67
CA VAL A 498 -31.90 -20.21 27.19
C VAL A 498 -33.36 -20.57 27.45
N ALA A 499 -33.65 -21.19 28.54
CA ALA A 499 -35.00 -21.18 29.12
C ALA A 499 -35.04 -20.03 30.15
N VAL A 500 -35.57 -18.90 29.77
CA VAL A 500 -35.90 -17.80 30.68
C VAL A 500 -37.37 -17.99 31.03
N GLY A 501 -37.60 -18.69 32.12
CA GLY A 501 -38.93 -18.98 32.72
C GLY A 501 -38.85 -20.27 33.51
N ASP A 502 -38.95 -20.21 34.81
CA ASP A 502 -38.90 -21.31 35.78
C ASP A 502 -37.55 -22.05 35.97
N GLY A 503 -36.47 -21.27 36.10
CA GLY A 503 -35.43 -21.72 37.06
C GLY A 503 -34.27 -22.52 36.54
N VAL A 504 -33.88 -22.50 35.29
CA VAL A 504 -32.59 -23.05 34.85
C VAL A 504 -31.76 -21.97 34.13
N ALA A 505 -31.00 -21.25 34.91
CA ALA A 505 -30.01 -20.32 34.39
C ALA A 505 -28.76 -21.06 33.91
N SER A 506 -28.81 -21.70 32.74
CA SER A 506 -27.57 -22.02 32.04
C SER A 506 -27.14 -20.75 31.27
N ARG A 507 -25.85 -20.42 31.37
CA ARG A 507 -25.27 -19.32 30.62
C ARG A 507 -24.82 -19.87 29.29
N PRO A 508 -25.52 -19.59 28.16
CA PRO A 508 -25.11 -20.09 26.86
C PRO A 508 -23.74 -19.53 26.50
N LEU A 509 -22.90 -20.42 25.99
CA LEU A 509 -21.55 -20.12 25.51
C LEU A 509 -21.37 -20.66 24.11
N GLU A 510 -20.95 -19.82 23.21
CA GLU A 510 -20.46 -20.21 21.89
C GLU A 510 -18.95 -19.99 21.83
N ILE A 511 -18.20 -20.98 21.35
CA ILE A 511 -16.78 -20.87 21.03
C ILE A 511 -16.62 -21.24 19.57
N ARG A 512 -15.85 -20.46 18.85
CA ARG A 512 -15.64 -20.70 17.44
C ARG A 512 -14.17 -20.54 17.07
N ALA A 513 -13.71 -21.39 16.14
CA ALA A 513 -12.42 -21.31 15.51
C ALA A 513 -12.59 -21.49 14.01
N VAL A 514 -12.07 -20.55 13.21
CA VAL A 514 -12.23 -20.55 11.75
C VAL A 514 -10.90 -20.22 11.10
N TYR A 515 -10.48 -21.06 10.18
CA TYR A 515 -9.39 -20.78 9.23
C TYR A 515 -9.97 -20.30 7.91
N ARG A 516 -9.36 -19.26 7.33
CA ARG A 516 -9.73 -18.77 5.99
C ARG A 516 -8.48 -18.60 5.15
N HIS A 517 -8.65 -18.80 3.85
CA HIS A 517 -7.60 -18.59 2.87
C HIS A 517 -8.16 -17.94 1.61
N VAL A 518 -7.52 -16.87 1.14
CA VAL A 518 -7.84 -16.22 -0.14
C VAL A 518 -7.28 -17.09 -1.25
N VAL A 519 -8.15 -17.62 -2.11
CA VAL A 519 -7.80 -18.56 -3.19
C VAL A 519 -7.84 -17.91 -4.57
N GLY A 520 -8.28 -16.67 -4.66
CA GLY A 520 -8.29 -15.88 -5.90
C GLY A 520 -8.71 -14.45 -5.61
N GLY A 521 -8.26 -13.54 -6.45
CA GLY A 521 -8.54 -12.12 -6.30
C GLY A 521 -8.02 -11.28 -7.46
N GLY A 522 -8.17 -9.98 -7.35
CA GLY A 522 -7.65 -8.95 -8.25
C GLY A 522 -7.85 -7.58 -7.63
N GLY A 523 -7.10 -6.57 -8.12
CA GLY A 523 -7.14 -5.23 -7.58
C GLY A 523 -6.45 -5.15 -6.23
N ASP A 524 -5.21 -5.56 -6.17
CA ASP A 524 -4.32 -5.42 -5.01
C ASP A 524 -4.76 -6.20 -3.75
N VAL A 525 -5.56 -7.25 -3.92
CA VAL A 525 -6.09 -8.04 -2.80
C VAL A 525 -5.03 -8.95 -2.21
N PRO A 526 -4.76 -8.88 -0.90
CA PRO A 526 -3.83 -9.78 -0.22
C PRO A 526 -4.20 -11.25 -0.37
N SER A 527 -3.24 -12.09 -0.72
CA SER A 527 -3.35 -13.56 -0.67
C SER A 527 -3.20 -14.05 0.76
N ALA A 528 -4.12 -13.58 1.62
CA ALA A 528 -4.00 -13.75 3.06
C ALA A 528 -4.47 -15.12 3.53
N ARG A 529 -3.78 -15.64 4.54
CA ARG A 529 -4.24 -16.70 5.42
C ARG A 529 -4.69 -16.07 6.73
N SER A 530 -5.87 -16.45 7.21
CA SER A 530 -6.38 -15.89 8.45
C SER A 530 -6.89 -16.98 9.38
N PHE A 531 -6.72 -16.73 10.66
CA PHE A 531 -7.24 -17.55 11.74
C PHE A 531 -8.08 -16.67 12.65
N GLU A 532 -9.31 -17.11 12.90
CA GLU A 532 -10.25 -16.48 13.82
C GLU A 532 -10.50 -17.41 15.00
N ALA A 533 -10.42 -16.89 16.20
CA ALA A 533 -10.89 -17.57 17.41
C ALA A 533 -11.76 -16.58 18.20
N GLY A 534 -12.89 -17.04 18.70
CA GLY A 534 -13.78 -16.18 19.47
C GLY A 534 -14.72 -16.93 20.36
N PHE A 535 -15.29 -16.20 21.30
CA PHE A 535 -16.36 -16.69 22.15
C PHE A 535 -17.46 -15.65 22.28
N ARG A 536 -18.67 -16.13 22.51
CA ARG A 536 -19.87 -15.33 22.81
C ARG A 536 -20.56 -15.92 24.02
N PHE A 537 -21.07 -15.07 24.89
CA PHE A 537 -21.88 -15.47 26.03
C PHE A 537 -23.11 -14.58 26.12
N PHE A 538 -24.15 -15.12 26.73
CA PHE A 538 -25.47 -14.50 26.76
C PHE A 538 -25.86 -14.21 28.20
N VAL A 539 -26.48 -13.04 28.41
CA VAL A 539 -26.95 -12.57 29.71
C VAL A 539 -28.39 -12.06 29.58
N GLY A 540 -29.30 -12.60 30.34
CA GLY A 540 -30.67 -12.07 30.43
C GLY A 540 -30.66 -10.74 31.18
N LEU A 541 -31.32 -9.71 30.61
CA LEU A 541 -31.46 -8.39 31.21
C LEU A 541 -32.86 -8.15 31.77
N TRP A 542 -33.90 -8.57 31.03
CA TRP A 542 -35.30 -8.39 31.41
C TRP A 542 -36.18 -9.46 30.74
N GLY A 543 -37.35 -9.75 31.35
CA GLY A 543 -38.36 -10.65 30.79
C GLY A 543 -38.32 -12.02 31.47
N GLY A 544 -38.75 -12.04 32.71
CA GLY A 544 -39.25 -13.24 33.36
C GLY A 544 -40.75 -13.30 33.13
#